data_d1d7f24bfec68dbba759ef443d72ead9
#
_entry.id   d1d7f24bfec68dbba759ef443d72ead9
#
_cell.length_a   1.000
_cell.length_b   1.000
_cell.length_c   1.000
_cell.angle_alpha   90.00
_cell.angle_beta   90.00
_cell.angle_gamma   90.00
#
_symmetry.space_group_name_H-M   'P 1'
#
loop_
_entity.id
_entity.type
_entity.pdbx_description
1 polymer ?
#
loop_
_entity_poly.entity_id
_entity_poly.type
_entity_poly.pdbx_seq_one_letter_code
_entity_poly.pdbx_strand_id
1 'polypeptide(L)'
;PVDWNNGEGRYNWELLFCEMYAGGKYGEGEDNYEFSLGLNGLGLCATQYASAWMTADIYRDGCHYHLDFKKGENVGGLQKEPYKGRRTGSIIHWKPDDEVFTDIDVPGSYYKDVLRRQAVVNAGLTLNFTDEKEKDPATGKPWKESWCYEHGIADYVAETAGEDSLTPVFSCESEATGRDREDQPDYKVKMSAAFCFSNKVQLLEYYHNSSWLEHGGSPEHAVRTAFVYQINKYLKDKNLYKKGESAISFQDVQDCLVYVSSSFSTRTSYENQTKKAITNKFVSQAMTDFLKHYLEVYFLEKPDEAQKICQQVLVNKQSREHAEKTRQSIKKTLSTQIDLANRVQKFVDCRTKDASRRELYIVEGDSAMGAVKTSRDSEYQAIMPIRGKILN
;
A
#
# COMPACT_ATOMS: atom_id res chain seq x y z
N PRO A 1 -4.61 -4.22 33.53
CA PRO A 1 -4.18 -4.10 34.93
C PRO A 1 -2.74 -3.60 35.01
N VAL A 2 -2.49 -2.75 36.02
CA VAL A 2 -1.14 -2.21 36.30
C VAL A 2 -0.67 -2.62 37.70
N ASP A 3 -1.54 -3.26 38.43
CA ASP A 3 -1.35 -3.73 39.81
C ASP A 3 -0.30 -4.83 39.94
N TRP A 4 -0.06 -5.23 41.18
CA TRP A 4 0.81 -6.34 41.53
C TRP A 4 0.39 -7.65 40.87
N ASN A 5 1.35 -8.31 40.22
CA ASN A 5 1.17 -9.63 39.63
C ASN A 5 1.79 -10.71 40.50
N ASN A 6 0.95 -11.51 41.13
CA ASN A 6 1.40 -12.58 42.00
C ASN A 6 2.19 -13.69 41.27
N GLY A 7 1.89 -13.92 39.99
CA GLY A 7 2.61 -14.92 39.17
C GLY A 7 4.03 -14.50 38.83
N GLU A 8 4.23 -13.19 38.58
CA GLU A 8 5.51 -12.62 38.18
C GLU A 8 6.32 -12.04 39.35
N GLY A 9 5.68 -11.85 40.54
CA GLY A 9 6.32 -11.28 41.72
C GLY A 9 6.71 -9.80 41.58
N ARG A 10 6.02 -9.07 40.70
CA ARG A 10 6.24 -7.64 40.40
C ARG A 10 4.96 -6.97 39.90
N TYR A 11 5.02 -5.66 39.67
CA TYR A 11 3.87 -4.93 39.11
C TYR A 11 3.72 -5.16 37.61
N ASN A 12 2.48 -5.25 37.14
CA ASN A 12 2.20 -5.33 35.69
C ASN A 12 2.66 -4.11 34.91
N TRP A 13 2.68 -2.92 35.52
CA TRP A 13 3.17 -1.73 34.83
C TRP A 13 4.66 -1.83 34.45
N GLU A 14 5.48 -2.53 35.26
CA GLU A 14 6.91 -2.76 34.94
C GLU A 14 7.04 -3.59 33.66
N LEU A 15 6.21 -4.61 33.51
CA LEU A 15 6.14 -5.43 32.27
C LEU A 15 5.68 -4.60 31.07
N LEU A 16 4.67 -3.75 31.25
CA LEU A 16 4.04 -3.01 30.16
C LEU A 16 4.88 -1.85 29.64
N PHE A 17 5.54 -1.12 30.55
CA PHE A 17 6.23 0.12 30.24
C PHE A 17 7.75 -0.02 30.21
N CYS A 18 8.33 -0.98 30.94
CA CYS A 18 9.78 -1.06 31.16
C CYS A 18 10.44 -2.30 30.54
N GLU A 19 9.68 -3.33 30.17
CA GLU A 19 10.26 -4.58 29.66
C GLU A 19 9.89 -4.84 28.20
N MET A 20 10.90 -5.07 27.37
CA MET A 20 10.71 -5.49 26.01
C MET A 20 10.35 -6.99 25.96
N TYR A 21 9.52 -7.36 25.01
CA TYR A 21 9.04 -8.74 24.83
C TYR A 21 8.22 -9.30 25.98
N ALA A 22 7.76 -8.48 26.91
CA ALA A 22 6.88 -8.85 28.02
C ALA A 22 5.39 -8.85 27.66
N GLY A 23 5.03 -9.09 26.38
CA GLY A 23 3.64 -9.14 25.94
C GLY A 23 2.91 -10.36 26.52
N GLY A 24 1.76 -10.17 27.15
CA GLY A 24 0.92 -11.25 27.68
C GLY A 24 0.25 -12.16 26.64
N LYS A 25 0.77 -12.20 25.39
CA LYS A 25 0.21 -12.93 24.24
C LYS A 25 1.07 -14.12 23.82
N TYR A 26 2.08 -14.48 24.60
CA TYR A 26 2.98 -15.59 24.30
C TYR A 26 2.51 -16.96 24.83
N GLY A 27 1.39 -17.01 25.57
CA GLY A 27 0.82 -18.26 26.09
C GLY A 27 0.07 -19.03 25.01
N GLU A 28 0.41 -20.28 24.78
CA GLU A 28 -0.40 -21.21 23.99
C GLU A 28 -1.68 -21.51 24.79
N GLY A 29 -2.84 -21.04 24.35
CA GLY A 29 -4.15 -21.53 24.79
C GLY A 29 -5.09 -20.59 25.52
N GLU A 30 -4.89 -19.28 25.55
CA GLU A 30 -5.91 -18.36 26.09
C GLU A 30 -6.69 -17.65 24.96
N ASP A 31 -7.99 -17.96 24.90
CA ASP A 31 -8.97 -17.46 23.91
C ASP A 31 -9.14 -15.93 23.86
N ASN A 32 -8.54 -15.19 24.81
CA ASN A 32 -8.74 -13.75 24.97
C ASN A 32 -7.94 -12.85 23.99
N TYR A 33 -6.98 -13.41 23.24
CA TYR A 33 -6.10 -12.66 22.34
C TYR A 33 -5.89 -13.36 20.99
N GLU A 34 -6.96 -13.94 20.45
CA GLU A 34 -6.90 -14.73 19.21
C GLU A 34 -6.27 -13.93 18.04
N PHE A 35 -6.56 -12.63 17.98
CA PHE A 35 -6.03 -11.75 16.92
C PHE A 35 -5.48 -10.45 17.51
N SER A 36 -4.26 -10.09 17.17
CA SER A 36 -3.63 -8.88 17.71
C SER A 36 -2.62 -8.25 16.76
N LEU A 37 -2.66 -6.93 16.66
CA LEU A 37 -1.64 -6.13 15.99
C LEU A 37 -0.28 -6.23 16.69
N GLY A 38 -0.27 -6.20 18.04
CA GLY A 38 0.93 -6.28 18.84
C GLY A 38 1.37 -7.72 19.07
N LEU A 39 2.49 -8.13 18.48
CA LEU A 39 3.07 -9.47 18.67
C LEU A 39 4.18 -9.48 19.70
N ASN A 40 5.02 -8.44 19.75
CA ASN A 40 6.30 -8.50 20.47
C ASN A 40 6.32 -7.70 21.78
N GLY A 41 5.22 -7.03 22.19
CA GLY A 41 5.19 -6.22 23.41
C GLY A 41 6.23 -5.09 23.44
N LEU A 42 6.57 -4.51 22.28
CA LEU A 42 7.64 -3.52 22.17
C LEU A 42 7.14 -2.07 22.17
N GLY A 43 5.95 -1.81 21.60
CA GLY A 43 5.54 -0.45 21.24
C GLY A 43 5.49 0.52 22.42
N LEU A 44 4.79 0.18 23.49
CA LEU A 44 4.62 1.06 24.65
C LEU A 44 5.95 1.26 25.40
N CYS A 45 6.70 0.19 25.59
CA CYS A 45 8.01 0.21 26.21
C CYS A 45 8.99 1.09 25.41
N ALA A 46 9.10 0.89 24.09
CA ALA A 46 9.97 1.70 23.23
C ALA A 46 9.58 3.19 23.26
N THR A 47 8.26 3.49 23.21
CA THR A 47 7.77 4.88 23.29
C THR A 47 8.16 5.52 24.63
N GLN A 48 8.03 4.78 25.73
CA GLN A 48 8.37 5.27 27.06
C GLN A 48 9.87 5.60 27.17
N TYR A 49 10.75 4.69 26.73
CA TYR A 49 12.21 4.94 26.75
C TYR A 49 12.68 6.04 25.79
N ALA A 50 11.95 6.26 24.70
CA ALA A 50 12.26 7.30 23.72
C ALA A 50 11.58 8.65 24.04
N SER A 51 11.01 8.80 25.23
CA SER A 51 10.31 10.02 25.66
C SER A 51 11.14 10.83 26.66
N ALA A 52 11.15 12.14 26.49
CA ALA A 52 11.68 13.06 27.48
C ALA A 52 10.90 12.93 28.81
N TRP A 53 9.59 12.71 28.69
CA TRP A 53 8.69 12.37 29.77
C TRP A 53 7.44 11.66 29.24
N MET A 54 6.84 10.82 30.10
CA MET A 54 5.55 10.17 29.83
C MET A 54 4.74 10.09 31.14
N THR A 55 3.43 10.32 31.03
CA THR A 55 2.47 10.03 32.11
C THR A 55 1.44 9.03 31.65
N ALA A 56 0.97 8.19 32.57
CA ALA A 56 -0.08 7.22 32.31
C ALA A 56 -1.12 7.29 33.42
N ASP A 57 -2.36 7.67 33.05
CA ASP A 57 -3.52 7.67 33.93
C ASP A 57 -4.46 6.53 33.52
N ILE A 58 -4.75 5.61 34.42
CA ILE A 58 -5.59 4.45 34.15
C ILE A 58 -6.75 4.45 35.14
N TYR A 59 -7.97 4.43 34.58
CA TYR A 59 -9.24 4.37 35.36
C TYR A 59 -9.82 2.98 35.21
N ARG A 60 -9.78 2.20 36.29
CA ARG A 60 -10.26 0.81 36.31
C ARG A 60 -10.67 0.37 37.71
N ASP A 61 -11.71 -0.45 37.80
CA ASP A 61 -12.15 -1.13 38.99
C ASP A 61 -12.36 -0.19 40.20
N GLY A 62 -12.93 1.02 39.93
CA GLY A 62 -13.17 2.04 40.95
C GLY A 62 -11.91 2.72 41.50
N CYS A 63 -10.80 2.59 40.80
CA CYS A 63 -9.54 3.24 41.15
C CYS A 63 -9.01 4.07 39.96
N HIS A 64 -8.26 5.12 40.32
CA HIS A 64 -7.39 5.85 39.44
C HIS A 64 -5.92 5.46 39.76
N TYR A 65 -5.21 5.05 38.75
CA TYR A 65 -3.79 4.72 38.81
C TYR A 65 -3.02 5.75 38.00
N HIS A 66 -1.92 6.22 38.57
CA HIS A 66 -1.05 7.20 37.91
C HIS A 66 0.42 6.77 37.96
N LEU A 67 1.11 6.96 36.84
CA LEU A 67 2.53 6.69 36.67
C LEU A 67 3.20 7.85 35.96
N ASP A 68 4.37 8.25 36.45
CA ASP A 68 5.25 9.22 35.82
C ASP A 68 6.56 8.56 35.39
N PHE A 69 7.01 8.93 34.19
CA PHE A 69 8.32 8.51 33.64
C PHE A 69 9.08 9.73 33.13
N LYS A 70 10.39 9.72 33.33
CA LYS A 70 11.29 10.73 32.80
C LYS A 70 12.55 10.06 32.24
N LYS A 71 12.79 10.25 30.93
CA LYS A 71 13.93 9.66 30.21
C LYS A 71 14.11 8.16 30.49
N GLY A 72 13.06 7.39 30.42
CA GLY A 72 13.08 5.93 30.62
C GLY A 72 12.93 5.47 32.06
N GLU A 73 13.01 6.34 33.06
CA GLU A 73 12.94 5.97 34.47
C GLU A 73 11.58 6.32 35.09
N ASN A 74 11.03 5.42 35.90
CA ASN A 74 9.82 5.70 36.65
C ASN A 74 10.13 6.63 37.81
N VAL A 75 9.26 7.63 38.00
CA VAL A 75 9.37 8.63 39.07
C VAL A 75 8.20 8.46 40.04
N GLY A 76 8.52 8.11 41.29
CA GLY A 76 7.52 8.04 42.36
C GLY A 76 6.71 6.73 42.48
N GLY A 77 6.94 5.75 41.61
CA GLY A 77 6.23 4.47 41.65
C GLY A 77 4.77 4.57 41.20
N LEU A 78 4.02 3.49 41.38
CA LEU A 78 2.59 3.45 41.09
C LEU A 78 1.80 4.17 42.19
N GLN A 79 1.11 5.23 41.79
CA GLN A 79 0.12 5.90 42.67
C GLN A 79 -1.26 5.32 42.42
N LYS A 80 -2.01 5.03 43.49
CA LYS A 80 -3.35 4.44 43.42
C LYS A 80 -4.31 5.16 44.36
N GLU A 81 -5.39 5.68 43.80
CA GLU A 81 -6.43 6.39 44.56
C GLU A 81 -7.82 5.87 44.24
N PRO A 82 -8.76 5.86 45.21
CA PRO A 82 -10.14 5.53 44.94
C PRO A 82 -10.79 6.53 43.98
N TYR A 83 -11.51 6.03 42.96
CA TYR A 83 -12.18 6.87 41.96
C TYR A 83 -13.68 6.60 41.92
N LYS A 84 -14.47 7.61 42.30
CA LYS A 84 -15.94 7.50 42.38
C LYS A 84 -16.66 7.82 41.05
N GLY A 85 -15.93 8.23 40.03
CA GLY A 85 -16.49 8.55 38.70
C GLY A 85 -16.82 7.30 37.90
N ARG A 86 -17.49 7.50 36.73
CA ARG A 86 -17.88 6.42 35.80
C ARG A 86 -16.86 6.20 34.68
N ARG A 87 -15.80 6.96 34.67
CA ARG A 87 -14.78 6.86 33.62
C ARG A 87 -14.01 5.55 33.72
N THR A 88 -13.81 4.90 32.58
CA THR A 88 -12.92 3.75 32.42
C THR A 88 -11.97 4.04 31.23
N GLY A 89 -10.81 3.39 31.21
CA GLY A 89 -9.84 3.51 30.15
C GLY A 89 -8.51 4.12 30.59
N SER A 90 -7.68 4.45 29.62
CA SER A 90 -6.31 4.96 29.85
C SER A 90 -6.07 6.27 29.11
N ILE A 91 -5.27 7.14 29.70
CA ILE A 91 -4.71 8.33 29.06
C ILE A 91 -3.20 8.15 29.09
N ILE A 92 -2.57 8.18 27.94
CA ILE A 92 -1.12 8.20 27.80
C ILE A 92 -0.74 9.56 27.23
N HIS A 93 0.06 10.31 27.97
CA HIS A 93 0.56 11.60 27.53
C HIS A 93 2.09 11.57 27.55
N TRP A 94 2.73 11.96 26.44
CA TRP A 94 4.16 11.83 26.30
C TRP A 94 4.73 12.88 25.36
N LYS A 95 6.01 13.17 25.54
CA LYS A 95 6.79 14.03 24.65
C LYS A 95 8.00 13.25 24.14
N PRO A 96 8.20 13.15 22.81
CA PRO A 96 9.42 12.57 22.25
C PRO A 96 10.66 13.29 22.78
N ASP A 97 11.75 12.56 22.96
CA ASP A 97 13.02 13.13 23.41
C ASP A 97 13.85 13.59 22.19
N ASP A 98 14.22 14.87 22.14
CA ASP A 98 15.05 15.47 21.10
C ASP A 98 16.52 15.03 21.17
N GLU A 99 16.93 14.39 22.26
CA GLU A 99 18.22 13.69 22.34
C GLU A 99 18.19 12.31 21.64
N VAL A 100 17.00 11.72 21.47
CA VAL A 100 16.81 10.42 20.82
C VAL A 100 16.44 10.58 19.34
N PHE A 101 15.58 11.55 19.02
CA PHE A 101 15.08 11.79 17.68
C PHE A 101 15.69 13.07 17.08
N THR A 102 16.09 13.00 15.83
CA THR A 102 16.61 14.16 15.07
C THR A 102 15.53 15.19 14.73
N ASP A 103 14.27 14.77 14.67
CA ASP A 103 13.10 15.60 14.44
C ASP A 103 11.92 15.03 15.23
N ILE A 104 11.24 15.87 15.98
CA ILE A 104 10.07 15.54 16.81
C ILE A 104 8.79 16.23 16.31
N ASP A 105 8.86 17.00 15.23
CA ASP A 105 7.71 17.71 14.67
C ASP A 105 6.99 16.87 13.61
N VAL A 106 6.24 15.85 14.09
CA VAL A 106 5.45 14.97 13.22
C VAL A 106 4.27 15.75 12.65
N PRO A 107 4.09 15.77 11.31
CA PRO A 107 2.94 16.44 10.69
C PRO A 107 1.60 15.87 11.14
N GLY A 108 0.60 16.74 11.36
CA GLY A 108 -0.78 16.32 11.72
C GLY A 108 -1.42 15.39 10.68
N SER A 109 -1.07 15.54 9.39
CA SER A 109 -1.52 14.65 8.31
C SER A 109 -1.16 13.18 8.53
N TYR A 110 0.01 12.90 9.09
CA TYR A 110 0.44 11.54 9.40
C TYR A 110 -0.49 10.86 10.43
N TYR A 111 -0.85 11.59 11.50
CA TYR A 111 -1.79 11.09 12.50
C TYR A 111 -3.19 10.89 11.91
N LYS A 112 -3.67 11.83 11.09
CA LYS A 112 -4.97 11.73 10.41
C LYS A 112 -5.04 10.46 9.56
N ASP A 113 -4.02 10.19 8.74
CA ASP A 113 -3.94 9.00 7.90
C ASP A 113 -3.94 7.70 8.71
N VAL A 114 -3.14 7.62 9.78
CA VAL A 114 -3.06 6.43 10.62
C VAL A 114 -4.38 6.19 11.35
N LEU A 115 -4.98 7.21 11.94
CA LEU A 115 -6.24 7.09 12.68
C LEU A 115 -7.40 6.71 11.75
N ARG A 116 -7.49 7.32 10.57
CA ARG A 116 -8.51 6.96 9.58
C ARG A 116 -8.40 5.50 9.18
N ARG A 117 -7.20 5.00 8.87
CA ARG A 117 -6.97 3.58 8.55
C ARG A 117 -7.34 2.66 9.70
N GLN A 118 -7.05 3.04 10.94
CA GLN A 118 -7.47 2.25 12.11
C GLN A 118 -8.98 2.23 12.29
N ALA A 119 -9.69 3.34 12.01
CA ALA A 119 -11.14 3.37 12.03
C ALA A 119 -11.76 2.45 10.96
N VAL A 120 -11.18 2.42 9.75
CA VAL A 120 -11.64 1.57 8.63
C VAL A 120 -11.64 0.08 8.96
N VAL A 121 -10.60 -0.42 9.63
CA VAL A 121 -10.46 -1.86 9.90
C VAL A 121 -10.98 -2.30 11.26
N ASN A 122 -11.45 -1.36 12.07
CA ASN A 122 -12.08 -1.63 13.36
C ASN A 122 -13.52 -1.06 13.35
N ALA A 123 -14.42 -1.79 12.72
CA ALA A 123 -15.81 -1.38 12.53
C ALA A 123 -16.46 -0.91 13.87
N GLY A 124 -17.16 0.23 13.83
CA GLY A 124 -17.82 0.83 14.98
C GLY A 124 -16.89 1.56 15.97
N LEU A 125 -15.56 1.53 15.75
CA LEU A 125 -14.61 2.29 16.58
C LEU A 125 -14.59 3.75 16.14
N THR A 126 -14.89 4.66 17.06
CA THR A 126 -14.76 6.11 16.81
C THR A 126 -13.37 6.59 17.23
N LEU A 127 -12.64 7.18 16.31
CA LEU A 127 -11.34 7.82 16.54
C LEU A 127 -11.45 9.32 16.35
N ASN A 128 -11.07 10.07 17.39
CA ASN A 128 -11.09 11.52 17.41
C ASN A 128 -9.68 12.07 17.41
N PHE A 129 -9.40 13.00 16.50
CA PHE A 129 -8.15 13.71 16.41
C PHE A 129 -8.35 15.19 16.72
N THR A 130 -7.46 15.76 17.52
CA THR A 130 -7.42 17.20 17.77
C THR A 130 -5.99 17.70 17.58
N ASP A 131 -5.81 18.65 16.65
CA ASP A 131 -4.51 19.31 16.44
C ASP A 131 -4.57 20.73 17.01
N GLU A 132 -3.78 20.99 18.06
CA GLU A 132 -3.71 22.30 18.70
C GLU A 132 -2.87 23.31 17.92
N LYS A 133 -2.00 22.85 17.01
CA LYS A 133 -1.17 23.70 16.14
C LYS A 133 -2.00 24.22 14.93
N GLU A 134 -2.90 23.40 14.43
CA GLU A 134 -3.80 23.75 13.32
C GLU A 134 -5.11 24.34 13.87
N LYS A 135 -5.57 25.44 13.27
CA LYS A 135 -6.83 26.04 13.66
C LYS A 135 -7.87 25.94 12.55
N ASP A 136 -9.07 25.60 12.92
CA ASP A 136 -10.24 25.65 12.04
C ASP A 136 -10.47 27.11 11.58
N PRO A 137 -10.41 27.39 10.29
CA PRO A 137 -10.59 28.75 9.74
C PRO A 137 -11.94 29.38 10.08
N ALA A 138 -12.99 28.58 10.29
CA ALA A 138 -14.33 29.04 10.56
C ALA A 138 -14.55 29.43 12.04
N THR A 139 -13.89 28.70 12.96
CA THR A 139 -14.16 28.82 14.40
C THR A 139 -12.99 29.39 15.20
N GLY A 140 -11.77 29.40 14.64
CA GLY A 140 -10.52 29.79 15.32
C GLY A 140 -10.09 28.82 16.44
N LYS A 141 -10.81 27.70 16.61
CA LYS A 141 -10.50 26.66 17.62
C LYS A 141 -9.51 25.65 17.05
N PRO A 142 -8.87 24.81 17.88
CA PRO A 142 -8.06 23.69 17.43
C PRO A 142 -8.81 22.83 16.40
N TRP A 143 -8.10 22.39 15.36
CA TRP A 143 -8.68 21.50 14.35
C TRP A 143 -9.12 20.19 14.98
N LYS A 144 -10.32 19.77 14.63
CA LYS A 144 -10.89 18.51 15.10
C LYS A 144 -11.42 17.69 13.93
N GLU A 145 -11.13 16.41 13.93
CA GLU A 145 -11.62 15.46 12.95
C GLU A 145 -12.00 14.16 13.65
N SER A 146 -12.99 13.45 13.13
CA SER A 146 -13.49 12.22 13.73
C SER A 146 -13.83 11.22 12.63
N TRP A 147 -13.45 9.97 12.83
CA TRP A 147 -13.74 8.86 11.91
C TRP A 147 -14.45 7.74 12.66
N CYS A 148 -15.51 7.24 12.06
CA CYS A 148 -16.21 6.05 12.48
C CYS A 148 -16.85 5.40 11.26
N TYR A 149 -16.49 4.14 10.99
CA TYR A 149 -17.05 3.34 9.92
C TYR A 149 -17.83 2.19 10.55
N GLU A 150 -19.16 2.29 10.58
CA GLU A 150 -20.01 1.32 11.26
C GLU A 150 -19.91 -0.07 10.62
N HIS A 151 -19.83 -0.13 9.27
CA HIS A 151 -19.64 -1.37 8.51
C HIS A 151 -18.18 -1.52 8.01
N GLY A 152 -17.24 -0.83 8.67
CA GLY A 152 -15.80 -0.96 8.44
C GLY A 152 -15.38 -0.70 6.98
N ILE A 153 -14.69 -1.67 6.37
CA ILE A 153 -14.14 -1.54 5.02
C ILE A 153 -15.20 -1.28 3.94
N ALA A 154 -16.45 -1.74 4.13
CA ALA A 154 -17.52 -1.52 3.16
C ALA A 154 -17.94 -0.04 3.07
N ASP A 155 -18.07 0.64 4.21
CA ASP A 155 -18.38 2.07 4.26
C ASP A 155 -17.25 2.89 3.64
N TYR A 156 -16.00 2.50 3.90
CA TYR A 156 -14.82 3.18 3.34
C TYR A 156 -14.72 3.03 1.81
N VAL A 157 -15.01 1.85 1.28
CA VAL A 157 -15.09 1.63 -0.17
C VAL A 157 -16.19 2.49 -0.79
N ALA A 158 -17.38 2.54 -0.14
CA ALA A 158 -18.50 3.36 -0.61
C ALA A 158 -18.17 4.86 -0.60
N GLU A 159 -17.57 5.35 0.48
CA GLU A 159 -17.11 6.75 0.61
C GLU A 159 -16.09 7.10 -0.49
N THR A 160 -15.11 6.21 -0.73
CA THR A 160 -14.04 6.44 -1.70
C THR A 160 -14.54 6.43 -3.14
N ALA A 161 -15.42 5.50 -3.48
CA ALA A 161 -15.99 5.39 -4.83
C ALA A 161 -17.00 6.51 -5.14
N GLY A 162 -17.73 6.96 -4.13
CA GLY A 162 -18.74 8.00 -4.26
C GLY A 162 -19.77 7.70 -5.34
N GLU A 163 -20.25 8.75 -6.03
CA GLU A 163 -21.23 8.64 -7.12
C GLU A 163 -20.64 8.08 -8.43
N ASP A 164 -19.31 8.00 -8.54
CA ASP A 164 -18.59 7.52 -9.73
C ASP A 164 -18.49 5.99 -9.80
N SER A 165 -19.18 5.27 -8.92
CA SER A 165 -19.20 3.82 -8.88
C SER A 165 -19.98 3.23 -10.08
N LEU A 166 -19.36 2.28 -10.78
CA LEU A 166 -20.00 1.49 -11.87
C LEU A 166 -20.90 0.38 -11.33
N THR A 167 -20.58 -0.10 -10.13
CA THR A 167 -21.30 -1.16 -9.43
C THR A 167 -21.51 -0.81 -7.97
N PRO A 168 -22.58 -1.30 -7.32
CA PRO A 168 -22.71 -1.23 -5.88
C PRO A 168 -21.50 -1.85 -5.17
N VAL A 169 -21.26 -1.45 -3.91
CA VAL A 169 -20.25 -2.11 -3.08
C VAL A 169 -20.71 -3.52 -2.75
N PHE A 170 -19.85 -4.49 -3.03
CA PHE A 170 -20.00 -5.87 -2.61
C PHE A 170 -19.05 -6.15 -1.46
N SER A 171 -19.54 -6.77 -0.39
CA SER A 171 -18.74 -7.18 0.75
C SER A 171 -18.94 -8.66 1.04
N CYS A 172 -17.88 -9.32 1.48
CA CYS A 172 -17.88 -10.73 1.81
C CYS A 172 -16.88 -11.03 2.93
N GLU A 173 -17.15 -12.11 3.65
CA GLU A 173 -16.33 -12.59 4.78
C GLU A 173 -16.26 -14.11 4.77
N SER A 174 -15.16 -14.65 5.25
CA SER A 174 -14.95 -16.09 5.43
C SER A 174 -13.87 -16.37 6.46
N GLU A 175 -13.85 -17.61 6.92
CA GLU A 175 -12.81 -18.13 7.79
C GLU A 175 -12.22 -19.40 7.17
N ALA A 176 -10.93 -19.61 7.37
CA ALA A 176 -10.23 -20.82 6.95
C ALA A 176 -9.22 -21.28 8.01
N THR A 177 -8.95 -22.57 8.05
CA THR A 177 -7.95 -23.17 8.93
C THR A 177 -6.98 -23.99 8.10
N GLY A 178 -5.67 -23.84 8.36
CA GLY A 178 -4.62 -24.54 7.65
C GLY A 178 -3.23 -24.08 8.08
N ARG A 179 -2.22 -24.39 7.30
CA ARG A 179 -0.80 -24.17 7.67
C ARG A 179 0.02 -23.68 6.47
N ASP A 180 1.12 -22.98 6.76
CA ASP A 180 2.06 -22.53 5.72
C ASP A 180 2.98 -23.68 5.20
N ARG A 181 3.26 -24.68 6.03
CA ARG A 181 4.10 -25.84 5.72
C ARG A 181 3.61 -27.07 6.47
N GLU A 182 3.87 -28.27 5.95
CA GLU A 182 3.41 -29.53 6.52
C GLU A 182 3.93 -29.81 7.94
N ASP A 183 5.10 -29.28 8.27
CA ASP A 183 5.76 -29.41 9.58
C ASP A 183 5.26 -28.40 10.64
N GLN A 184 4.31 -27.52 10.28
CA GLN A 184 3.77 -26.51 11.18
C GLN A 184 2.33 -26.84 11.60
N PRO A 185 1.92 -26.41 12.81
CA PRO A 185 0.53 -26.56 13.24
C PRO A 185 -0.40 -25.65 12.42
N ASP A 186 -1.65 -26.09 12.31
CA ASP A 186 -2.71 -25.30 11.69
C ASP A 186 -2.98 -24.04 12.48
N TYR A 187 -3.40 -22.99 11.78
CA TYR A 187 -3.85 -21.75 12.36
C TYR A 187 -5.08 -21.22 11.60
N LYS A 188 -5.86 -20.41 12.30
CA LYS A 188 -7.08 -19.82 11.80
C LYS A 188 -6.80 -18.48 11.11
N VAL A 189 -7.46 -18.25 9.98
CA VAL A 189 -7.46 -16.96 9.25
C VAL A 189 -8.90 -16.50 9.07
N LYS A 190 -9.22 -15.30 9.54
CA LYS A 190 -10.47 -14.58 9.22
C LYS A 190 -10.17 -13.61 8.07
N MET A 191 -11.06 -13.54 7.11
CA MET A 191 -10.90 -12.72 5.90
C MET A 191 -12.17 -11.95 5.63
N SER A 192 -12.03 -10.66 5.37
CA SER A 192 -13.10 -9.81 4.86
C SER A 192 -12.60 -9.00 3.68
N ALA A 193 -13.46 -8.78 2.69
CA ALA A 193 -13.17 -7.95 1.55
C ALA A 193 -14.40 -7.12 1.17
N ALA A 194 -14.15 -5.89 0.74
CA ALA A 194 -15.16 -5.03 0.14
C ALA A 194 -14.62 -4.43 -1.14
N PHE A 195 -15.46 -4.39 -2.19
CA PHE A 195 -15.03 -3.81 -3.46
C PHE A 195 -16.22 -3.29 -4.28
N CYS A 196 -15.92 -2.37 -5.15
CA CYS A 196 -16.75 -1.97 -6.28
C CYS A 196 -15.84 -1.61 -7.46
N PHE A 197 -16.43 -1.29 -8.59
CA PHE A 197 -15.70 -0.85 -9.77
C PHE A 197 -16.06 0.59 -10.10
N SER A 198 -15.05 1.36 -10.55
CA SER A 198 -15.19 2.75 -10.96
C SER A 198 -14.26 3.01 -12.16
N ASN A 199 -14.64 3.93 -13.03
CA ASN A 199 -13.77 4.37 -14.14
C ASN A 199 -13.00 5.66 -13.83
N LYS A 200 -13.17 6.24 -12.65
CA LYS A 200 -12.53 7.48 -12.22
C LYS A 200 -11.67 7.32 -10.97
N VAL A 201 -12.00 6.37 -10.12
CA VAL A 201 -11.35 6.15 -8.84
C VAL A 201 -10.79 4.74 -8.79
N GLN A 202 -9.56 4.60 -8.33
CA GLN A 202 -8.93 3.32 -8.03
C GLN A 202 -8.39 3.35 -6.61
N LEU A 203 -8.55 2.25 -5.89
CA LEU A 203 -8.01 2.05 -4.56
C LEU A 203 -7.69 0.57 -4.36
N LEU A 204 -6.48 0.28 -3.89
CA LEU A 204 -6.11 -1.07 -3.45
C LEU A 204 -5.46 -0.96 -2.08
N GLU A 205 -6.17 -1.38 -1.04
CA GLU A 205 -5.64 -1.40 0.32
C GLU A 205 -5.80 -2.78 0.94
N TYR A 206 -4.74 -3.21 1.61
CA TYR A 206 -4.66 -4.51 2.26
C TYR A 206 -4.30 -4.31 3.72
N TYR A 207 -5.03 -5.00 4.60
CA TYR A 207 -4.80 -4.96 6.03
C TYR A 207 -4.64 -6.36 6.59
N HIS A 208 -3.76 -6.51 7.57
CA HIS A 208 -3.58 -7.75 8.30
C HIS A 208 -3.35 -7.49 9.79
N ASN A 209 -4.17 -8.10 10.66
CA ASN A 209 -4.18 -7.83 12.10
C ASN A 209 -4.22 -6.32 12.40
N SER A 210 -5.10 -5.59 11.71
CA SER A 210 -5.28 -4.13 11.75
C SER A 210 -4.07 -3.30 11.27
N SER A 211 -3.03 -3.93 10.72
CA SER A 211 -1.88 -3.24 10.14
C SER A 211 -2.10 -3.01 8.66
N TRP A 212 -1.89 -1.78 8.19
CA TRP A 212 -1.89 -1.48 6.77
C TRP A 212 -0.63 -2.05 6.09
N LEU A 213 -0.84 -2.85 5.06
CA LEU A 213 0.23 -3.47 4.28
C LEU A 213 0.57 -2.59 3.06
N GLU A 214 1.41 -1.59 3.28
CA GLU A 214 1.84 -0.66 2.22
C GLU A 214 2.44 -1.38 1.00
N HIS A 215 3.12 -2.50 1.23
CA HIS A 215 3.77 -3.31 0.20
C HIS A 215 3.00 -4.61 -0.11
N GLY A 216 1.76 -4.73 0.34
CA GLY A 216 0.85 -5.84 0.04
C GLY A 216 1.31 -7.19 0.57
N GLY A 217 1.97 -7.99 -0.27
CA GLY A 217 2.39 -9.36 0.07
C GLY A 217 1.31 -10.40 -0.23
N SER A 218 1.07 -11.32 0.71
CA SER A 218 0.13 -12.45 0.51
C SER A 218 -1.28 -12.01 0.09
N PRO A 219 -1.92 -10.98 0.69
CA PRO A 219 -3.24 -10.52 0.26
C PRO A 219 -3.24 -9.92 -1.14
N GLU A 220 -2.23 -9.12 -1.50
CA GLU A 220 -2.12 -8.54 -2.84
C GLU A 220 -2.00 -9.63 -3.91
N HIS A 221 -1.16 -10.65 -3.66
CA HIS A 221 -1.01 -11.77 -4.57
C HIS A 221 -2.34 -12.52 -4.79
N ALA A 222 -3.12 -12.71 -3.73
CA ALA A 222 -4.43 -13.34 -3.78
C ALA A 222 -5.41 -12.54 -4.66
N VAL A 223 -5.48 -11.22 -4.46
CA VAL A 223 -6.35 -10.32 -5.25
C VAL A 223 -5.97 -10.35 -6.73
N ARG A 224 -4.69 -10.19 -7.06
CA ARG A 224 -4.20 -10.27 -8.44
C ARG A 224 -4.60 -11.57 -9.12
N THR A 225 -4.42 -12.67 -8.42
CA THR A 225 -4.74 -14.01 -8.95
C THR A 225 -6.24 -14.22 -9.12
N ALA A 226 -7.04 -13.93 -8.09
CA ALA A 226 -8.46 -14.24 -8.08
C ALA A 226 -9.25 -13.38 -9.09
N PHE A 227 -9.04 -12.07 -9.11
CA PHE A 227 -9.76 -11.18 -10.01
C PHE A 227 -9.41 -11.43 -11.48
N VAL A 228 -8.13 -11.58 -11.81
CA VAL A 228 -7.73 -11.91 -13.19
C VAL A 228 -8.30 -13.26 -13.61
N TYR A 229 -8.24 -14.28 -12.74
CA TYR A 229 -8.78 -15.59 -13.03
C TYR A 229 -10.29 -15.53 -13.35
N GLN A 230 -11.08 -14.92 -12.46
CA GLN A 230 -12.53 -14.93 -12.57
C GLN A 230 -13.03 -14.08 -13.74
N ILE A 231 -12.45 -12.91 -13.96
CA ILE A 231 -12.81 -12.05 -15.10
C ILE A 231 -12.39 -12.72 -16.42
N ASN A 232 -11.20 -13.32 -16.51
CA ASN A 232 -10.80 -14.08 -17.69
C ASN A 232 -11.72 -15.27 -17.98
N LYS A 233 -12.14 -16.02 -16.95
CA LYS A 233 -13.09 -17.12 -17.07
C LYS A 233 -14.40 -16.60 -17.69
N TYR A 234 -14.97 -15.55 -17.13
CA TYR A 234 -16.21 -14.95 -17.65
C TYR A 234 -16.07 -14.48 -19.09
N LEU A 235 -14.98 -13.76 -19.42
CA LEU A 235 -14.74 -13.27 -20.79
C LEU A 235 -14.61 -14.41 -21.82
N LYS A 236 -14.01 -15.53 -21.44
CA LYS A 236 -13.89 -16.72 -22.28
C LYS A 236 -15.24 -17.42 -22.43
N ASP A 237 -15.97 -17.64 -21.35
CA ASP A 237 -17.26 -18.34 -21.34
C ASP A 237 -18.33 -17.59 -22.17
N LYS A 238 -18.25 -16.25 -22.17
CA LYS A 238 -19.12 -15.38 -22.97
C LYS A 238 -18.58 -15.07 -24.38
N ASN A 239 -17.43 -15.66 -24.78
CA ASN A 239 -16.79 -15.42 -26.07
C ASN A 239 -16.53 -13.92 -26.39
N LEU A 240 -16.13 -13.13 -25.38
CA LEU A 240 -15.94 -11.68 -25.52
C LEU A 240 -14.54 -11.33 -26.03
N TYR A 241 -13.60 -12.26 -26.09
CA TYR A 241 -12.30 -12.07 -26.74
C TYR A 241 -12.39 -12.24 -28.25
N LYS A 242 -11.68 -11.37 -28.99
CA LYS A 242 -11.49 -11.53 -30.43
C LYS A 242 -10.48 -12.66 -30.70
N LYS A 243 -10.56 -13.25 -31.89
CA LYS A 243 -9.62 -14.32 -32.29
C LYS A 243 -8.18 -13.80 -32.29
N GLY A 244 -7.31 -14.48 -31.52
CA GLY A 244 -5.90 -14.10 -31.38
C GLY A 244 -5.64 -12.94 -30.40
N GLU A 245 -6.67 -12.50 -29.68
CA GLU A 245 -6.52 -11.46 -28.66
C GLU A 245 -5.86 -12.01 -27.40
N SER A 246 -4.92 -11.23 -26.80
CA SER A 246 -4.26 -11.57 -25.55
C SER A 246 -5.26 -11.56 -24.38
N ALA A 247 -4.98 -12.32 -23.32
CA ALA A 247 -5.74 -12.25 -22.09
C ALA A 247 -5.55 -10.90 -21.37
N ILE A 248 -6.48 -10.55 -20.47
CA ILE A 248 -6.32 -9.40 -19.58
C ILE A 248 -5.17 -9.60 -18.62
N SER A 249 -4.59 -8.50 -18.15
CA SER A 249 -3.62 -8.45 -17.05
C SER A 249 -4.26 -7.85 -15.80
N PHE A 250 -3.59 -7.95 -14.66
CA PHE A 250 -4.09 -7.30 -13.44
C PHE A 250 -4.15 -5.77 -13.57
N GLN A 251 -3.26 -5.16 -14.36
CA GLN A 251 -3.30 -3.72 -14.60
C GLN A 251 -4.64 -3.26 -15.18
N ASP A 252 -5.22 -4.05 -16.10
CA ASP A 252 -6.51 -3.74 -16.72
C ASP A 252 -7.67 -3.77 -15.72
N VAL A 253 -7.56 -4.63 -14.70
CA VAL A 253 -8.52 -4.73 -13.58
C VAL A 253 -8.27 -3.61 -12.56
N GLN A 254 -7.03 -3.39 -12.18
CA GLN A 254 -6.61 -2.41 -11.19
C GLN A 254 -7.07 -0.99 -11.56
N ASP A 255 -7.02 -0.64 -12.85
CA ASP A 255 -7.38 0.69 -13.35
C ASP A 255 -8.86 1.07 -13.13
N CYS A 256 -9.70 0.11 -12.73
CA CYS A 256 -11.11 0.36 -12.39
C CYS A 256 -11.57 -0.27 -11.08
N LEU A 257 -10.66 -0.82 -10.28
CA LEU A 257 -11.00 -1.52 -9.04
C LEU A 257 -10.81 -0.63 -7.81
N VAL A 258 -11.86 -0.53 -7.00
CA VAL A 258 -11.83 0.02 -5.64
C VAL A 258 -11.98 -1.15 -4.68
N TYR A 259 -10.92 -1.51 -3.99
CA TYR A 259 -10.84 -2.73 -3.19
C TYR A 259 -10.14 -2.49 -1.85
N VAL A 260 -10.73 -3.00 -0.80
CA VAL A 260 -10.13 -3.06 0.53
C VAL A 260 -10.34 -4.46 1.11
N SER A 261 -9.28 -5.03 1.67
CA SER A 261 -9.41 -6.28 2.45
C SER A 261 -8.77 -6.16 3.82
N SER A 262 -9.37 -6.85 4.78
CA SER A 262 -8.83 -7.04 6.11
C SER A 262 -8.76 -8.52 6.42
N SER A 263 -7.62 -8.98 6.92
CA SER A 263 -7.42 -10.36 7.35
C SER A 263 -6.84 -10.40 8.74
N PHE A 264 -7.19 -11.46 9.49
CA PHE A 264 -6.68 -11.70 10.83
C PHE A 264 -6.18 -13.12 10.93
N SER A 265 -5.03 -13.33 11.53
CA SER A 265 -4.51 -14.66 11.80
C SER A 265 -3.79 -14.73 13.14
N THR A 266 -3.83 -15.91 13.76
CA THR A 266 -3.10 -16.18 15.01
C THR A 266 -1.60 -16.35 14.80
N ARG A 267 -1.18 -16.59 13.54
CA ARG A 267 0.22 -16.69 13.14
C ARG A 267 0.49 -15.77 11.95
N THR A 268 1.41 -14.84 12.11
CA THR A 268 1.77 -13.88 11.07
C THR A 268 3.27 -13.88 10.84
N SER A 269 3.67 -14.00 9.58
CA SER A 269 5.04 -13.82 9.13
C SER A 269 5.15 -12.49 8.38
N TYR A 270 5.58 -11.45 9.08
CA TYR A 270 5.89 -10.18 8.44
C TYR A 270 7.25 -10.25 7.73
N GLU A 271 7.37 -9.57 6.59
CA GLU A 271 8.63 -9.47 5.88
C GLU A 271 9.71 -8.76 6.72
N ASN A 272 9.30 -7.77 7.51
CA ASN A 272 10.17 -7.02 8.41
C ASN A 272 9.37 -6.41 9.58
N GLN A 273 10.09 -5.78 10.54
CA GLN A 273 9.49 -5.19 11.73
C GLN A 273 8.55 -4.01 11.43
N THR A 274 8.64 -3.38 10.27
CA THR A 274 7.72 -2.28 9.90
C THR A 274 6.30 -2.77 9.58
N LYS A 275 6.10 -4.09 9.46
CA LYS A 275 4.81 -4.77 9.24
C LYS A 275 4.07 -4.34 7.96
N LYS A 276 4.80 -3.91 6.95
CA LYS A 276 4.25 -3.38 5.69
C LYS A 276 3.91 -4.46 4.66
N ALA A 277 4.34 -5.70 4.86
CA ALA A 277 4.00 -6.87 4.03
C ALA A 277 4.01 -8.14 4.86
N ILE A 278 3.17 -9.11 4.48
CA ILE A 278 3.15 -10.46 5.04
C ILE A 278 3.48 -11.50 3.98
N THR A 279 4.11 -12.60 4.39
CA THR A 279 4.62 -13.65 3.50
C THR A 279 3.98 -15.03 3.71
N ASN A 280 2.94 -15.11 4.53
CA ASN A 280 2.22 -16.35 4.84
C ASN A 280 1.62 -16.99 3.58
N LYS A 281 2.06 -18.19 3.22
CA LYS A 281 1.57 -18.95 2.07
C LYS A 281 0.10 -19.34 2.22
N PHE A 282 -0.27 -19.82 3.41
CA PHE A 282 -1.63 -20.22 3.70
C PHE A 282 -2.61 -19.03 3.62
N VAL A 283 -2.23 -17.84 4.12
CA VAL A 283 -3.06 -16.63 3.97
C VAL A 283 -3.28 -16.30 2.48
N SER A 284 -2.23 -16.38 1.66
CA SER A 284 -2.34 -16.16 0.21
C SER A 284 -3.29 -17.16 -0.46
N GLN A 285 -3.17 -18.44 -0.11
CA GLN A 285 -4.03 -19.49 -0.67
C GLN A 285 -5.48 -19.33 -0.22
N ALA A 286 -5.70 -19.18 1.10
CA ALA A 286 -7.05 -19.02 1.67
C ALA A 286 -7.77 -17.79 1.10
N MET A 287 -7.09 -16.64 0.99
CA MET A 287 -7.67 -15.44 0.38
C MET A 287 -7.92 -15.61 -1.12
N THR A 288 -7.06 -16.34 -1.84
CA THR A 288 -7.27 -16.63 -3.27
C THR A 288 -8.54 -17.45 -3.48
N ASP A 289 -8.73 -18.51 -2.70
CA ASP A 289 -9.89 -19.40 -2.81
C ASP A 289 -11.17 -18.70 -2.36
N PHE A 290 -11.10 -17.94 -1.27
CA PHE A 290 -12.16 -17.07 -0.78
C PHE A 290 -12.64 -16.09 -1.88
N LEU A 291 -11.73 -15.33 -2.45
CA LEU A 291 -12.06 -14.34 -3.47
C LEU A 291 -12.57 -14.99 -4.76
N LYS A 292 -11.97 -16.10 -5.22
CA LYS A 292 -12.47 -16.82 -6.39
C LYS A 292 -13.91 -17.30 -6.20
N HIS A 293 -14.22 -17.86 -5.03
CA HIS A 293 -15.55 -18.34 -4.72
C HIS A 293 -16.57 -17.19 -4.73
N TYR A 294 -16.32 -16.12 -4.00
CA TYR A 294 -17.27 -15.01 -3.91
C TYR A 294 -17.39 -14.20 -5.21
N LEU A 295 -16.32 -14.06 -5.98
CA LEU A 295 -16.41 -13.46 -7.32
C LEU A 295 -17.22 -14.33 -8.30
N GLU A 296 -17.10 -15.67 -8.22
CA GLU A 296 -17.91 -16.55 -9.03
C GLU A 296 -19.40 -16.43 -8.69
N VAL A 297 -19.75 -16.46 -7.41
CA VAL A 297 -21.11 -16.25 -6.91
C VAL A 297 -21.64 -14.88 -7.36
N TYR A 298 -20.87 -13.81 -7.13
CA TYR A 298 -21.23 -12.46 -7.51
C TYR A 298 -21.52 -12.32 -9.01
N PHE A 299 -20.68 -12.92 -9.87
CA PHE A 299 -20.86 -12.86 -11.31
C PHE A 299 -22.09 -13.68 -11.79
N LEU A 300 -22.47 -14.73 -11.07
CA LEU A 300 -23.67 -15.51 -11.36
C LEU A 300 -24.95 -14.80 -10.90
N GLU A 301 -24.93 -14.20 -9.71
CA GLU A 301 -26.09 -13.53 -9.13
C GLU A 301 -26.35 -12.14 -9.74
N LYS A 302 -25.29 -11.46 -10.21
CA LYS A 302 -25.32 -10.09 -10.73
C LYS A 302 -24.77 -10.00 -12.16
N PRO A 303 -25.42 -10.66 -13.14
CA PRO A 303 -24.90 -10.75 -14.50
C PRO A 303 -24.76 -9.38 -15.20
N ASP A 304 -25.62 -8.41 -14.91
CA ASP A 304 -25.56 -7.06 -15.47
C ASP A 304 -24.33 -6.28 -14.94
N GLU A 305 -24.02 -6.45 -13.67
CA GLU A 305 -22.83 -5.87 -13.04
C GLU A 305 -21.56 -6.53 -13.59
N ALA A 306 -21.55 -7.87 -13.68
CA ALA A 306 -20.44 -8.63 -14.27
C ALA A 306 -20.16 -8.19 -15.71
N GLN A 307 -21.21 -7.93 -16.51
CA GLN A 307 -21.05 -7.42 -17.87
C GLN A 307 -20.42 -6.03 -17.89
N LYS A 308 -20.87 -5.09 -17.03
CA LYS A 308 -20.30 -3.74 -16.93
C LYS A 308 -18.82 -3.78 -16.52
N ILE A 309 -18.47 -4.61 -15.53
CA ILE A 309 -17.09 -4.83 -15.08
C ILE A 309 -16.22 -5.31 -16.24
N CYS A 310 -16.65 -6.38 -16.90
CA CYS A 310 -15.90 -6.98 -18.00
C CYS A 310 -15.75 -6.04 -19.20
N GLN A 311 -16.75 -5.24 -19.52
CA GLN A 311 -16.66 -4.20 -20.55
C GLN A 311 -15.63 -3.14 -20.18
N GLN A 312 -15.65 -2.65 -18.94
CA GLN A 312 -14.67 -1.65 -18.48
C GLN A 312 -13.25 -2.21 -18.50
N VAL A 313 -13.03 -3.43 -18.03
CA VAL A 313 -11.71 -4.08 -18.05
C VAL A 313 -11.20 -4.27 -19.49
N LEU A 314 -12.07 -4.60 -20.45
CA LEU A 314 -11.68 -4.68 -21.87
C LEU A 314 -11.33 -3.30 -22.44
N VAL A 315 -12.02 -2.24 -22.05
CA VAL A 315 -11.68 -0.86 -22.43
C VAL A 315 -10.30 -0.48 -21.89
N ASN A 316 -10.02 -0.76 -20.61
CA ASN A 316 -8.73 -0.51 -20.00
C ASN A 316 -7.61 -1.26 -20.72
N LYS A 317 -7.82 -2.54 -21.02
CA LYS A 317 -6.88 -3.36 -21.80
C LYS A 317 -6.58 -2.76 -23.16
N GLN A 318 -7.61 -2.38 -23.93
CA GLN A 318 -7.43 -1.78 -25.25
C GLN A 318 -6.66 -0.46 -25.17
N SER A 319 -6.98 0.37 -24.17
CA SER A 319 -6.26 1.62 -23.91
C SER A 319 -4.78 1.37 -23.62
N ARG A 320 -4.46 0.43 -22.72
CA ARG A 320 -3.08 0.05 -22.38
C ARG A 320 -2.31 -0.48 -23.60
N GLU A 321 -2.90 -1.39 -24.36
CA GLU A 321 -2.26 -1.96 -25.55
C GLU A 321 -2.01 -0.90 -26.64
N HIS A 322 -2.93 0.04 -26.81
CA HIS A 322 -2.77 1.15 -27.75
C HIS A 322 -1.66 2.10 -27.29
N ALA A 323 -1.65 2.46 -26.00
CA ALA A 323 -0.61 3.30 -25.41
C ALA A 323 0.80 2.65 -25.57
N GLU A 324 0.93 1.34 -25.34
CA GLU A 324 2.20 0.63 -25.46
C GLU A 324 2.68 0.56 -26.93
N LYS A 325 1.78 0.30 -27.88
CA LYS A 325 2.12 0.36 -29.32
C LYS A 325 2.61 1.74 -29.74
N THR A 326 1.93 2.79 -29.28
CA THR A 326 2.32 4.19 -29.57
C THR A 326 3.69 4.51 -28.95
N ARG A 327 3.92 4.14 -27.69
CA ARG A 327 5.20 4.29 -27.00
C ARG A 327 6.35 3.59 -27.75
N GLN A 328 6.13 2.35 -28.19
CA GLN A 328 7.13 1.60 -28.95
C GLN A 328 7.43 2.23 -30.29
N SER A 329 6.42 2.73 -31.01
CA SER A 329 6.59 3.47 -32.27
C SER A 329 7.42 4.73 -32.08
N ILE A 330 7.08 5.56 -31.07
CA ILE A 330 7.83 6.77 -30.74
C ILE A 330 9.28 6.42 -30.36
N LYS A 331 9.48 5.39 -29.52
CA LYS A 331 10.82 4.96 -29.12
C LYS A 331 11.68 4.52 -30.31
N LYS A 332 11.11 3.77 -31.27
CA LYS A 332 11.80 3.38 -32.50
C LYS A 332 12.21 4.62 -33.31
N THR A 333 11.29 5.58 -33.49
CA THR A 333 11.56 6.81 -34.25
C THR A 333 12.67 7.63 -33.59
N LEU A 334 12.62 7.84 -32.28
CA LEU A 334 13.61 8.59 -31.52
C LEU A 334 14.97 7.89 -31.51
N SER A 335 15.03 6.56 -31.33
CA SER A 335 16.30 5.83 -31.34
C SER A 335 16.97 5.91 -32.69
N THR A 336 16.20 5.86 -33.79
CA THR A 336 16.76 6.04 -35.13
C THR A 336 17.32 7.46 -35.34
N GLN A 337 16.64 8.49 -34.79
CA GLN A 337 17.15 9.88 -34.88
C GLN A 337 18.39 10.11 -34.02
N ILE A 338 18.44 9.53 -32.81
CA ILE A 338 19.60 9.66 -31.91
C ILE A 338 20.81 8.93 -32.44
N ASP A 339 20.66 7.77 -33.07
CA ASP A 339 21.77 7.03 -33.71
C ASP A 339 22.42 7.81 -34.86
N LEU A 340 21.64 8.58 -35.61
CA LEU A 340 22.15 9.41 -36.68
C LEU A 340 22.81 10.71 -36.18
N ALA A 341 22.26 11.33 -35.13
CA ALA A 341 22.79 12.59 -34.62
C ALA A 341 24.08 12.45 -33.78
N ASN A 342 24.29 11.28 -33.13
CA ASN A 342 25.41 11.07 -32.20
C ASN A 342 26.65 10.38 -32.82
N ARG A 343 26.59 9.85 -34.04
CA ARG A 343 27.68 9.06 -34.59
C ARG A 343 28.82 9.87 -35.23
N VAL A 344 28.53 11.01 -35.78
CA VAL A 344 29.58 11.86 -36.39
C VAL A 344 29.24 13.33 -36.28
N GLN A 345 30.06 14.12 -35.59
CA GLN A 345 29.86 15.57 -35.50
C GLN A 345 29.91 16.20 -36.91
N LYS A 346 28.88 17.00 -37.24
CA LYS A 346 28.72 17.71 -38.51
C LYS A 346 28.55 16.81 -39.74
N PHE A 347 28.22 15.54 -39.62
CA PHE A 347 27.82 14.69 -40.73
C PHE A 347 26.54 15.22 -41.39
N VAL A 348 26.55 15.38 -42.71
CA VAL A 348 25.36 15.78 -43.48
C VAL A 348 24.98 14.63 -44.38
N ASP A 349 23.88 13.94 -44.07
CA ASP A 349 23.43 12.77 -44.84
C ASP A 349 22.82 13.13 -46.19
N CYS A 350 22.68 12.15 -47.07
CA CYS A 350 21.93 12.22 -48.31
C CYS A 350 20.49 11.74 -48.12
N ARG A 351 19.61 12.02 -49.10
CA ARG A 351 18.18 11.71 -49.02
C ARG A 351 17.85 10.25 -49.33
N THR A 352 18.57 9.66 -50.29
CA THR A 352 18.30 8.26 -50.67
C THR A 352 18.61 7.29 -49.55
N LYS A 353 17.78 6.25 -49.41
CA LYS A 353 18.04 5.11 -48.53
C LYS A 353 18.69 3.92 -49.21
N ASP A 354 18.85 3.99 -50.52
CA ASP A 354 19.50 2.95 -51.29
C ASP A 354 21.03 3.00 -51.13
N ALA A 355 21.56 2.05 -50.37
CA ALA A 355 22.98 1.97 -50.05
C ALA A 355 23.88 1.79 -51.29
N SER A 356 23.37 1.23 -52.37
CA SER A 356 24.15 1.02 -53.63
C SER A 356 24.41 2.31 -54.38
N ARG A 357 23.65 3.37 -54.11
CA ARG A 357 23.74 4.68 -54.78
C ARG A 357 24.38 5.75 -53.92
N ARG A 358 24.63 5.45 -52.61
CA ARG A 358 25.18 6.43 -51.67
C ARG A 358 26.67 6.66 -51.89
N GLU A 359 27.05 7.91 -51.91
CA GLU A 359 28.42 8.37 -51.91
C GLU A 359 28.76 9.16 -50.67
N LEU A 360 29.96 8.99 -50.11
CA LEU A 360 30.43 9.73 -48.93
C LEU A 360 31.63 10.60 -49.32
N TYR A 361 31.47 11.91 -49.24
CA TYR A 361 32.54 12.88 -49.38
C TYR A 361 33.16 13.17 -48.01
N ILE A 362 34.45 12.86 -47.89
CA ILE A 362 35.24 13.18 -46.70
C ILE A 362 36.04 14.44 -47.01
N VAL A 363 35.86 15.49 -46.21
CA VAL A 363 36.47 16.80 -46.45
C VAL A 363 37.28 17.27 -45.25
N GLU A 364 38.39 18.00 -45.51
CA GLU A 364 39.21 18.56 -44.44
C GLU A 364 38.66 19.91 -43.96
N GLY A 365 38.13 19.91 -42.73
CA GLY A 365 37.67 21.11 -42.07
C GLY A 365 36.34 21.69 -42.56
N ASP A 366 35.88 22.71 -41.85
CA ASP A 366 34.56 23.33 -42.04
C ASP A 366 34.46 24.16 -43.32
N SER A 367 35.57 24.74 -43.76
CA SER A 367 35.61 25.56 -44.98
C SER A 367 35.37 24.71 -46.25
N ALA A 368 36.05 23.57 -46.36
CA ALA A 368 35.83 22.62 -47.44
C ALA A 368 34.42 22.02 -47.40
N MET A 369 33.92 21.73 -46.19
CA MET A 369 32.54 21.26 -46.00
C MET A 369 31.50 22.25 -46.53
N GLY A 370 31.69 23.55 -46.32
CA GLY A 370 30.78 24.59 -46.82
C GLY A 370 30.70 24.60 -48.35
N ALA A 371 31.84 24.54 -49.05
CA ALA A 371 31.90 24.49 -50.49
C ALA A 371 31.27 23.23 -51.09
N VAL A 372 31.56 22.06 -50.51
CA VAL A 372 31.02 20.77 -51.00
C VAL A 372 29.51 20.66 -50.68
N LYS A 373 29.05 21.22 -49.59
CA LYS A 373 27.62 21.20 -49.23
C LYS A 373 26.74 21.93 -50.26
N THR A 374 27.25 22.98 -50.86
CA THR A 374 26.54 23.76 -51.91
C THR A 374 26.61 23.15 -53.29
N SER A 375 27.63 22.37 -53.58
CA SER A 375 27.88 21.79 -54.95
C SER A 375 27.49 20.30 -55.07
N ARG A 376 27.23 19.59 -53.95
CA ARG A 376 26.87 18.17 -53.96
C ARG A 376 25.45 17.89 -54.48
N ASP A 377 25.24 16.70 -55.00
CA ASP A 377 23.89 16.17 -55.18
C ASP A 377 23.37 15.63 -53.84
N SER A 378 22.40 16.37 -53.25
CA SER A 378 21.82 16.02 -51.96
C SER A 378 20.99 14.74 -51.99
N GLU A 379 20.68 14.20 -53.17
CA GLU A 379 19.89 12.98 -53.27
C GLU A 379 20.71 11.75 -52.84
N TYR A 380 21.99 11.64 -53.25
CA TYR A 380 22.79 10.46 -52.97
C TYR A 380 24.18 10.74 -52.38
N GLN A 381 24.61 12.01 -52.25
CA GLN A 381 25.93 12.40 -51.73
C GLN A 381 25.83 12.90 -50.28
N ALA A 382 26.49 12.19 -49.36
CA ALA A 382 26.66 12.58 -47.94
C ALA A 382 28.05 13.22 -47.74
N ILE A 383 28.23 14.07 -46.71
CA ILE A 383 29.47 14.75 -46.41
C ILE A 383 29.85 14.53 -44.95
N MET A 384 31.13 14.27 -44.69
CA MET A 384 31.72 14.15 -43.37
C MET A 384 33.00 15.01 -43.27
N PRO A 385 33.05 16.04 -42.44
CA PRO A 385 34.28 16.80 -42.21
C PRO A 385 35.18 16.06 -41.21
N ILE A 386 36.46 16.00 -41.50
CA ILE A 386 37.50 15.49 -40.61
C ILE A 386 38.37 16.68 -40.15
N ARG A 387 38.63 16.80 -38.84
CA ARG A 387 39.52 17.81 -38.28
C ARG A 387 40.71 17.15 -37.60
N GLY A 388 41.89 17.71 -37.85
CA GLY A 388 43.12 17.40 -37.13
C GLY A 388 43.95 16.25 -37.68
N LYS A 389 45.16 16.06 -37.16
CA LYS A 389 46.02 14.92 -37.45
C LYS A 389 45.36 13.64 -36.97
N ILE A 390 45.31 12.63 -37.84
CA ILE A 390 44.95 11.27 -37.45
C ILE A 390 46.02 10.80 -36.45
N LEU A 391 45.64 10.59 -35.22
CA LEU A 391 46.49 9.92 -34.24
C LEU A 391 46.44 8.42 -34.55
N ASN A 392 47.61 7.85 -34.88
CA ASN A 392 47.79 6.40 -34.98
C ASN A 392 47.60 5.74 -33.60
#